data_37a7e14a0d9bdd8c8fb61cf7f67df360
#
_entry.id   37a7e14a0d9bdd8c8fb61cf7f67df360
#
_cell.length_a   1.000
_cell.length_b   1.000
_cell.length_c   1.000
_cell.angle_alpha   90.00
_cell.angle_beta   90.00
_cell.angle_gamma   90.00
#
_symmetry.space_group_name_H-M   'P 1'
#
loop_
_entity.id
_entity.type
_entity.pdbx_description
1 polymer ?
#
loop_
_entity_poly.entity_id
_entity_poly.type
_entity_poly.pdbx_seq_one_letter_code
_entity_poly.pdbx_strand_id
1 'polypeptide(L)'
;MIEACVISLNDENGRKRMTNFKKNVQGHLNFDIKLFEAFRHERGGTYGNWDSHMQVLKKSFLMGLEYILIFEDDAIITKNFSKDLFTSVIKNIKSLPKDWDLLGLGGISACWSSAPQKISNIYYQTAFFETHSYVASRKFMKSIFDMEYDGQVDYAFARRTFSTSYLTKKELFTQDDAMGSHNKLQQLIIPFRAPFKLITRQLMKLQLKIRNIAFCLVFLCAFYQCSKGVIISGFSIIALLDCVLDPSFAFRTNTICVI
;
A
#
# COMPACT_ATOMS: atom_id res chain seq x y z
N MET A 1 -14.48 15.93 6.48
CA MET A 1 -13.08 16.03 6.99
C MET A 1 -12.61 14.62 7.25
N ILE A 2 -11.34 14.27 7.02
CA ILE A 2 -10.84 12.93 7.34
C ILE A 2 -10.36 12.92 8.80
N GLU A 3 -10.72 11.89 9.54
CA GLU A 3 -10.12 11.62 10.86
C GLU A 3 -8.72 11.05 10.67
N ALA A 4 -7.77 11.50 11.49
CA ALA A 4 -6.39 11.05 11.40
C ALA A 4 -5.84 10.64 12.77
N CYS A 5 -4.94 9.65 12.75
CA CYS A 5 -4.29 9.12 13.93
C CYS A 5 -2.80 8.90 13.65
N VAL A 6 -1.94 9.17 14.62
CA VAL A 6 -0.53 8.78 14.60
C VAL A 6 -0.27 7.77 15.71
N ILE A 7 0.36 6.65 15.34
CA ILE A 7 0.77 5.60 16.27
C ILE A 7 2.19 5.92 16.74
N SER A 8 2.40 5.99 18.05
CA SER A 8 3.72 6.22 18.64
C SER A 8 3.87 5.45 19.94
N LEU A 9 5.07 4.95 20.20
CA LEU A 9 5.40 4.30 21.47
C LEU A 9 5.39 5.32 22.62
N ASN A 10 4.77 4.96 23.74
CA ASN A 10 4.80 5.76 24.97
C ASN A 10 6.13 5.55 25.72
N ASP A 11 7.24 5.87 25.07
CA ASP A 11 8.58 5.87 25.67
C ASP A 11 9.38 7.10 25.22
N GLU A 12 10.64 7.20 25.64
CA GLU A 12 11.49 8.35 25.31
C GLU A 12 11.73 8.47 23.79
N ASN A 13 11.92 7.36 23.10
CA ASN A 13 12.11 7.36 21.65
C ASN A 13 10.84 7.78 20.91
N GLY A 14 9.68 7.29 21.33
CA GLY A 14 8.39 7.71 20.79
C GLY A 14 8.15 9.21 20.98
N ARG A 15 8.48 9.76 22.15
CA ARG A 15 8.38 11.22 22.38
C ARG A 15 9.29 12.04 21.46
N LYS A 16 10.52 11.57 21.20
CA LYS A 16 11.44 12.20 20.24
C LYS A 16 10.88 12.16 18.82
N ARG A 17 10.39 10.99 18.38
CA ARG A 17 9.76 10.80 17.07
C ARG A 17 8.52 11.66 16.90
N MET A 18 7.64 11.72 17.92
CA MET A 18 6.47 12.58 17.91
C MET A 18 6.81 14.06 17.78
N THR A 19 7.90 14.52 18.40
CA THR A 19 8.38 15.90 18.25
C THR A 19 8.76 16.18 16.79
N ASN A 20 9.47 15.25 16.14
CA ASN A 20 9.82 15.34 14.72
C ASN A 20 8.59 15.25 13.82
N PHE A 21 7.67 14.32 14.10
CA PHE A 21 6.41 14.17 13.36
C PHE A 21 5.58 15.46 13.40
N LYS A 22 5.40 16.05 14.57
CA LYS A 22 4.68 17.33 14.73
C LYS A 22 5.30 18.44 13.87
N LYS A 23 6.63 18.54 13.87
CA LYS A 23 7.36 19.54 13.08
C LYS A 23 7.27 19.27 11.58
N ASN A 24 7.49 18.02 11.16
CA ASN A 24 7.74 17.66 9.77
C ASN A 24 6.47 17.20 9.02
N VAL A 25 5.41 16.82 9.73
CA VAL A 25 4.15 16.35 9.14
C VAL A 25 2.98 17.20 9.59
N GLN A 26 2.67 17.20 10.89
CA GLN A 26 1.46 17.85 11.40
C GLN A 26 1.44 19.35 11.10
N GLY A 27 2.59 20.04 11.21
CA GLY A 27 2.71 21.46 10.86
C GLY A 27 2.39 21.81 9.39
N HIS A 28 2.41 20.81 8.49
CA HIS A 28 2.08 20.97 7.07
C HIS A 28 0.64 20.57 6.74
N LEU A 29 -0.09 19.96 7.67
CA LEU A 29 -1.47 19.53 7.49
C LEU A 29 -2.42 20.45 8.26
N ASN A 30 -3.57 20.76 7.65
CA ASN A 30 -4.55 21.71 8.22
C ASN A 30 -5.67 20.98 8.99
N PHE A 31 -5.35 19.90 9.69
CA PHE A 31 -6.30 19.17 10.53
C PHE A 31 -5.58 18.54 11.72
N ASP A 32 -6.35 18.21 12.74
CA ASP A 32 -5.84 17.56 13.94
C ASP A 32 -5.54 16.09 13.70
N ILE A 33 -4.41 15.61 14.25
CA ILE A 33 -3.98 14.22 14.19
C ILE A 33 -3.96 13.71 15.64
N LYS A 34 -4.85 12.76 15.95
CA LYS A 34 -4.97 12.16 17.28
C LYS A 34 -3.79 11.23 17.54
N LEU A 35 -3.18 11.33 18.71
CA LEU A 35 -2.15 10.40 19.14
C LEU A 35 -2.78 9.10 19.65
N PHE A 36 -2.28 7.98 19.15
CA PHE A 36 -2.45 6.66 19.75
C PHE A 36 -1.15 6.26 20.44
N GLU A 37 -1.19 6.20 21.76
CA GLU A 37 -0.05 5.78 22.58
C GLU A 37 0.05 4.26 22.58
N ALA A 38 1.05 3.73 21.87
CA ALA A 38 1.36 2.31 21.84
C ALA A 38 2.32 1.95 22.98
N PHE A 39 2.25 0.73 23.45
CA PHE A 39 3.14 0.21 24.48
C PHE A 39 3.99 -0.92 23.92
N ARG A 40 5.19 -1.11 24.51
CA ARG A 40 6.02 -2.27 24.18
C ARG A 40 5.29 -3.55 24.54
N HIS A 41 5.17 -4.44 23.57
CA HIS A 41 4.49 -5.71 23.77
C HIS A 41 5.49 -6.80 24.17
N GLU A 42 5.10 -7.69 25.09
CA GLU A 42 5.94 -8.81 25.57
C GLU A 42 6.38 -9.77 24.44
N ARG A 43 5.53 -9.93 23.41
CA ARG A 43 5.81 -10.72 22.20
C ARG A 43 6.73 -10.02 21.20
N GLY A 44 7.32 -8.87 21.56
CA GLY A 44 8.27 -8.11 20.77
C GLY A 44 7.67 -7.02 19.88
N GLY A 45 8.56 -6.24 19.23
CA GLY A 45 8.19 -5.04 18.49
C GLY A 45 7.32 -5.31 17.24
N THR A 46 7.55 -6.41 16.55
CA THR A 46 6.75 -6.77 15.36
C THR A 46 5.28 -7.04 15.74
N TYR A 47 5.06 -7.75 16.84
CA TYR A 47 3.72 -7.99 17.35
C TYR A 47 3.10 -6.70 17.87
N GLY A 48 3.86 -5.89 18.63
CA GLY A 48 3.36 -4.61 19.15
C GLY A 48 2.96 -3.63 18.06
N ASN A 49 3.71 -3.59 16.95
CA ASN A 49 3.33 -2.79 15.78
C ASN A 49 2.01 -3.29 15.18
N TRP A 50 1.91 -4.59 14.90
CA TRP A 50 0.68 -5.20 14.40
C TRP A 50 -0.51 -4.91 15.31
N ASP A 51 -0.37 -5.15 16.61
CA ASP A 51 -1.43 -4.94 17.61
C ASP A 51 -1.89 -3.48 17.66
N SER A 52 -0.95 -2.53 17.59
CA SER A 52 -1.27 -1.09 17.60
C SER A 52 -2.12 -0.70 16.39
N HIS A 53 -1.78 -1.18 15.19
CA HIS A 53 -2.60 -0.95 14.01
C HIS A 53 -3.99 -1.58 14.14
N MET A 54 -4.07 -2.81 14.66
CA MET A 54 -5.36 -3.49 14.89
C MET A 54 -6.24 -2.72 15.85
N GLN A 55 -5.68 -2.22 16.96
CA GLN A 55 -6.43 -1.44 17.94
C GLN A 55 -6.97 -0.14 17.36
N VAL A 56 -6.15 0.62 16.62
CA VAL A 56 -6.58 1.87 15.94
C VAL A 56 -7.70 1.59 14.96
N LEU A 57 -7.55 0.58 14.11
CA LEU A 57 -8.53 0.23 13.08
C LEU A 57 -9.86 -0.26 13.70
N LYS A 58 -9.79 -1.13 14.72
CA LYS A 58 -10.98 -1.62 15.45
C LYS A 58 -11.74 -0.47 16.13
N LYS A 59 -11.00 0.40 16.82
CA LYS A 59 -11.59 1.59 17.47
C LYS A 59 -12.26 2.49 16.45
N SER A 60 -11.61 2.75 15.31
CA SER A 60 -12.16 3.58 14.24
C SER A 60 -13.42 2.99 13.63
N PHE A 61 -13.48 1.67 13.44
CA PHE A 61 -14.69 0.98 13.00
C PHE A 61 -15.84 1.14 13.99
N LEU A 62 -15.57 0.94 15.29
CA LEU A 62 -16.58 1.07 16.36
C LEU A 62 -17.08 2.51 16.50
N MET A 63 -16.24 3.52 16.21
CA MET A 63 -16.64 4.93 16.14
C MET A 63 -17.47 5.28 14.90
N GLY A 64 -17.71 4.34 14.00
CA GLY A 64 -18.53 4.56 12.81
C GLY A 64 -17.83 5.27 11.67
N LEU A 65 -16.48 5.36 11.65
CA LEU A 65 -15.76 6.08 10.62
C LEU A 65 -15.87 5.36 9.25
N GLU A 66 -16.07 6.12 8.19
CA GLU A 66 -16.08 5.61 6.82
C GLU A 66 -14.64 5.30 6.34
N TYR A 67 -13.68 6.09 6.77
CA TYR A 67 -12.24 5.89 6.56
C TYR A 67 -11.43 6.64 7.61
N ILE A 68 -10.22 6.17 7.85
CA ILE A 68 -9.25 6.80 8.75
C ILE A 68 -7.89 6.91 8.07
N LEU A 69 -7.21 8.03 8.28
CA LEU A 69 -5.82 8.23 7.92
C LEU A 69 -4.92 7.85 9.08
N ILE A 70 -3.99 6.94 8.87
CA ILE A 70 -3.07 6.46 9.90
C ILE A 70 -1.65 6.80 9.50
N PHE A 71 -0.89 7.31 10.46
CA PHE A 71 0.56 7.54 10.39
C PHE A 71 1.28 6.70 11.44
N GLU A 72 2.52 6.32 11.16
CA GLU A 72 3.51 5.97 12.18
C GLU A 72 4.33 7.23 12.53
N ASP A 73 4.91 7.27 13.71
CA ASP A 73 5.61 8.46 14.24
C ASP A 73 6.95 8.79 13.54
N ASP A 74 7.41 7.88 12.67
CA ASP A 74 8.58 8.05 11.80
C ASP A 74 8.22 8.48 10.37
N ALA A 75 6.95 8.76 10.10
CA ALA A 75 6.56 9.32 8.80
C ALA A 75 7.09 10.76 8.65
N ILE A 76 7.63 11.06 7.48
CA ILE A 76 8.07 12.40 7.07
C ILE A 76 7.53 12.73 5.68
N ILE A 77 7.37 14.03 5.39
CA ILE A 77 6.97 14.47 4.05
C ILE A 77 8.10 14.27 3.05
N THR A 78 7.76 13.94 1.80
CA THR A 78 8.73 13.87 0.70
C THR A 78 8.81 15.19 -0.06
N LYS A 79 9.80 15.30 -0.95
CA LYS A 79 9.90 16.44 -1.90
C LYS A 79 8.71 16.55 -2.86
N ASN A 80 7.90 15.51 -3.00
CA ASN A 80 6.73 15.50 -3.86
C ASN A 80 5.47 16.01 -3.13
N PHE A 81 5.55 16.21 -1.82
CA PHE A 81 4.43 16.68 -1.02
C PHE A 81 4.09 18.13 -1.39
N SER A 82 2.81 18.40 -1.57
CA SER A 82 2.22 19.74 -1.47
C SER A 82 0.83 19.62 -0.83
N LYS A 83 0.39 20.68 -0.13
CA LYS A 83 -0.94 20.72 0.48
C LYS A 83 -2.05 20.48 -0.54
N ASP A 84 -1.92 21.07 -1.74
CA ASP A 84 -2.90 20.92 -2.82
C ASP A 84 -2.98 19.49 -3.32
N LEU A 85 -1.81 18.84 -3.52
CA LEU A 85 -1.77 17.45 -3.94
C LEU A 85 -2.36 16.54 -2.87
N PHE A 86 -1.99 16.72 -1.61
CA PHE A 86 -2.55 15.96 -0.50
C PHE A 86 -4.07 16.14 -0.42
N THR A 87 -4.55 17.39 -0.45
CA THR A 87 -5.98 17.70 -0.45
C THR A 87 -6.70 17.07 -1.63
N SER A 88 -6.08 17.08 -2.81
CA SER A 88 -6.62 16.44 -4.01
C SER A 88 -6.71 14.91 -3.81
N VAL A 89 -5.67 14.27 -3.26
CA VAL A 89 -5.68 12.84 -2.95
C VAL A 89 -6.83 12.51 -2.01
N ILE A 90 -6.97 13.23 -0.90
CA ILE A 90 -8.03 12.97 0.10
C ILE A 90 -9.44 13.20 -0.50
N LYS A 91 -9.64 14.26 -1.28
CA LYS A 91 -10.93 14.50 -1.95
C LYS A 91 -11.30 13.41 -2.95
N ASN A 92 -10.31 12.86 -3.64
CA ASN A 92 -10.51 11.83 -4.66
C ASN A 92 -10.65 10.41 -4.09
N ILE A 93 -10.55 10.19 -2.78
CA ILE A 93 -10.82 8.87 -2.17
C ILE A 93 -12.19 8.34 -2.57
N LYS A 94 -13.19 9.22 -2.66
CA LYS A 94 -14.56 8.85 -3.06
C LYS A 94 -14.67 8.36 -4.51
N SER A 95 -13.66 8.60 -5.34
CA SER A 95 -13.58 8.10 -6.72
C SER A 95 -12.95 6.71 -6.84
N LEU A 96 -12.41 6.17 -5.75
CA LEU A 96 -11.97 4.78 -5.71
C LEU A 96 -13.18 3.84 -5.86
N PRO A 97 -12.97 2.64 -6.41
CA PRO A 97 -14.02 1.63 -6.46
C PRO A 97 -14.61 1.37 -5.07
N LYS A 98 -15.92 1.08 -4.98
CA LYS A 98 -16.61 0.91 -3.68
C LYS A 98 -16.02 -0.17 -2.78
N ASP A 99 -15.30 -1.10 -3.35
CA ASP A 99 -14.69 -2.25 -2.70
C ASP A 99 -13.21 -2.04 -2.29
N TRP A 100 -12.70 -0.80 -2.39
CA TRP A 100 -11.34 -0.53 -1.96
C TRP A 100 -11.13 -0.77 -0.46
N ASP A 101 -9.92 -1.21 -0.10
CA ASP A 101 -9.54 -1.49 1.28
C ASP A 101 -8.53 -0.48 1.82
N LEU A 102 -7.40 -0.32 1.16
CA LEU A 102 -6.29 0.53 1.61
C LEU A 102 -5.82 1.47 0.51
N LEU A 103 -5.40 2.67 0.91
CA LEU A 103 -4.72 3.65 0.07
C LEU A 103 -3.40 4.06 0.74
N GLY A 104 -2.27 3.60 0.21
CA GLY A 104 -0.94 4.07 0.62
C GLY A 104 -0.66 5.48 0.12
N LEU A 105 -0.20 6.36 1.01
CA LEU A 105 0.24 7.71 0.66
C LEU A 105 1.74 7.78 0.39
N GLY A 106 2.44 6.72 0.68
CA GLY A 106 3.84 6.43 0.41
C GLY A 106 4.05 4.93 0.40
N GLY A 107 5.30 4.50 0.38
CA GLY A 107 5.62 3.08 0.46
C GLY A 107 6.09 2.44 -0.85
N ILE A 108 6.34 1.14 -0.76
CA ILE A 108 6.89 0.32 -1.83
C ILE A 108 5.76 -0.50 -2.46
N SER A 109 5.59 -0.38 -3.77
CA SER A 109 4.64 -1.24 -4.50
C SER A 109 5.12 -2.69 -4.47
N ALA A 110 4.19 -3.60 -4.16
CA ALA A 110 4.39 -5.05 -4.31
C ALA A 110 4.16 -5.47 -5.77
N CYS A 111 4.89 -4.85 -6.70
CA CYS A 111 4.71 -5.02 -8.15
C CYS A 111 4.94 -6.46 -8.63
N TRP A 112 5.60 -7.29 -7.85
CA TRP A 112 5.75 -8.73 -8.13
C TRP A 112 4.52 -9.55 -7.78
N SER A 113 3.57 -8.97 -7.08
CA SER A 113 2.39 -9.66 -6.59
C SER A 113 1.12 -9.34 -7.38
N SER A 114 1.08 -8.21 -8.07
CA SER A 114 0.00 -7.83 -9.00
C SER A 114 0.50 -6.86 -10.05
N ALA A 115 0.07 -7.00 -11.29
CA ALA A 115 0.35 -6.00 -12.31
C ALA A 115 -0.36 -4.69 -11.91
N PRO A 116 0.38 -3.59 -11.65
CA PRO A 116 -0.23 -2.35 -11.21
C PRO A 116 -1.16 -1.81 -12.29
N GLN A 117 -2.40 -1.48 -11.91
CA GLN A 117 -3.36 -0.87 -12.83
C GLN A 117 -3.44 0.62 -12.61
N LYS A 118 -3.39 1.39 -13.69
CA LYS A 118 -3.61 2.83 -13.64
C LYS A 118 -5.11 3.10 -13.53
N ILE A 119 -5.59 3.42 -12.34
CA ILE A 119 -7.01 3.74 -12.11
C ILE A 119 -7.31 5.21 -12.45
N SER A 120 -6.38 6.10 -12.13
CA SER A 120 -6.54 7.55 -12.36
C SER A 120 -5.19 8.21 -12.56
N ASN A 121 -5.16 9.55 -12.71
CA ASN A 121 -3.90 10.29 -12.69
C ASN A 121 -3.25 10.36 -11.30
N ILE A 122 -3.93 9.93 -10.25
CA ILE A 122 -3.49 10.05 -8.85
C ILE A 122 -3.07 8.68 -8.29
N TYR A 123 -3.73 7.57 -8.68
CA TYR A 123 -3.55 6.27 -8.05
C TYR A 123 -3.12 5.18 -9.01
N TYR A 124 -2.36 4.20 -8.46
CA TYR A 124 -2.22 2.86 -9.01
C TYR A 124 -2.97 1.87 -8.13
N GLN A 125 -3.62 0.89 -8.71
CA GLN A 125 -4.10 -0.29 -7.99
C GLN A 125 -2.92 -1.24 -7.84
N THR A 126 -2.47 -1.46 -6.61
CA THR A 126 -1.36 -2.35 -6.28
C THR A 126 -1.33 -2.63 -4.79
N ALA A 127 -1.00 -3.83 -4.38
CA ALA A 127 -0.58 -4.07 -3.00
C ALA A 127 0.71 -3.27 -2.70
N PHE A 128 0.89 -2.87 -1.46
CA PHE A 128 2.06 -2.10 -1.05
C PHE A 128 2.55 -2.51 0.34
N PHE A 129 3.81 -2.21 0.60
CA PHE A 129 4.46 -2.33 1.90
C PHE A 129 4.76 -0.95 2.46
N GLU A 130 5.17 -0.89 3.72
CA GLU A 130 5.43 0.31 4.51
C GLU A 130 4.14 1.03 4.91
N THR A 131 3.64 0.66 6.07
CA THR A 131 2.39 1.18 6.67
C THR A 131 2.59 2.52 7.39
N HIS A 132 3.71 3.22 7.16
CA HIS A 132 3.99 4.49 7.82
C HIS A 132 2.97 5.62 7.49
N SER A 133 2.22 5.49 6.38
CA SER A 133 1.15 6.43 6.04
C SER A 133 0.14 5.82 5.07
N TYR A 134 -1.10 5.61 5.53
CA TYR A 134 -2.14 5.04 4.70
C TYR A 134 -3.55 5.46 5.15
N VAL A 135 -4.51 5.35 4.25
CA VAL A 135 -5.93 5.46 4.57
C VAL A 135 -6.55 4.08 4.50
N ALA A 136 -7.30 3.72 5.55
CA ALA A 136 -8.08 2.49 5.62
C ALA A 136 -9.57 2.78 5.43
N SER A 137 -10.24 1.98 4.59
CA SER A 137 -11.69 2.06 4.41
C SER A 137 -12.44 1.37 5.54
N ARG A 138 -13.73 1.71 5.71
CA ARG A 138 -14.61 1.02 6.65
C ARG A 138 -14.70 -0.48 6.39
N LYS A 139 -14.71 -0.88 5.11
CA LYS A 139 -14.70 -2.29 4.71
C LYS A 139 -13.46 -3.01 5.25
N PHE A 140 -12.28 -2.42 5.09
CA PHE A 140 -11.04 -2.98 5.61
C PHE A 140 -11.06 -3.02 7.15
N MET A 141 -11.44 -1.92 7.81
CA MET A 141 -11.57 -1.88 9.28
C MET A 141 -12.50 -2.99 9.82
N LYS A 142 -13.58 -3.32 9.10
CA LYS A 142 -14.44 -4.44 9.46
C LYS A 142 -13.72 -5.79 9.29
N SER A 143 -12.97 -5.95 8.21
CA SER A 143 -12.34 -7.23 7.87
C SER A 143 -11.23 -7.66 8.83
N ILE A 144 -10.65 -6.72 9.59
CA ILE A 144 -9.56 -7.02 10.52
C ILE A 144 -10.00 -7.73 11.80
N PHE A 145 -11.32 -7.75 12.10
CA PHE A 145 -11.80 -8.45 13.30
C PHE A 145 -11.53 -9.96 13.25
N ASP A 146 -11.43 -10.53 12.04
CA ASP A 146 -11.14 -11.93 11.79
C ASP A 146 -9.65 -12.16 11.43
N MET A 147 -8.79 -11.13 11.56
CA MET A 147 -7.37 -11.27 11.28
C MET A 147 -6.60 -11.78 12.49
N GLU A 148 -5.96 -12.93 12.30
CA GLU A 148 -4.97 -13.45 13.23
C GLU A 148 -3.59 -12.83 12.97
N TYR A 149 -2.75 -12.82 14.00
CA TYR A 149 -1.37 -12.39 13.88
C TYR A 149 -0.57 -13.33 12.96
N ASP A 150 0.00 -12.77 11.93
CA ASP A 150 0.73 -13.47 10.89
C ASP A 150 2.04 -12.74 10.51
N GLY A 151 2.76 -12.27 11.52
CA GLY A 151 4.03 -11.58 11.34
C GLY A 151 3.91 -10.06 11.18
N GLN A 152 4.64 -9.49 10.23
CA GLN A 152 4.67 -8.04 10.03
C GLN A 152 3.35 -7.53 9.46
N VAL A 153 2.88 -6.40 9.98
CA VAL A 153 1.63 -5.74 9.57
C VAL A 153 1.58 -5.47 8.06
N ASP A 154 2.68 -5.06 7.47
CA ASP A 154 2.82 -4.78 6.04
C ASP A 154 2.48 -5.99 5.16
N TYR A 155 3.03 -7.16 5.52
CA TYR A 155 2.77 -8.41 4.81
C TYR A 155 1.34 -8.89 4.99
N ALA A 156 0.81 -8.79 6.21
CA ALA A 156 -0.56 -9.18 6.51
C ALA A 156 -1.55 -8.32 5.71
N PHE A 157 -1.33 -7.00 5.65
CA PHE A 157 -2.15 -6.08 4.89
C PHE A 157 -2.02 -6.33 3.39
N ALA A 158 -0.79 -6.40 2.86
CA ALA A 158 -0.56 -6.63 1.44
C ALA A 158 -1.22 -7.92 0.93
N ARG A 159 -1.17 -9.01 1.69
CA ARG A 159 -1.84 -10.27 1.33
C ARG A 159 -3.35 -10.15 1.35
N ARG A 160 -3.91 -9.51 2.39
CA ARG A 160 -5.36 -9.40 2.54
C ARG A 160 -6.00 -8.50 1.50
N THR A 161 -5.31 -7.43 1.12
CA THR A 161 -5.85 -6.38 0.26
C THR A 161 -5.27 -6.39 -1.15
N PHE A 162 -4.75 -7.52 -1.56
CA PHE A 162 -3.96 -7.69 -2.77
C PHE A 162 -4.53 -7.02 -4.04
N SER A 163 -5.85 -7.12 -4.26
CA SER A 163 -6.55 -6.55 -5.42
C SER A 163 -7.40 -5.32 -5.10
N THR A 164 -7.41 -4.87 -3.85
CA THR A 164 -8.28 -3.79 -3.36
C THR A 164 -7.49 -2.67 -2.69
N SER A 165 -6.16 -2.73 -2.79
CA SER A 165 -5.26 -1.67 -2.36
C SER A 165 -4.87 -0.75 -3.50
N TYR A 166 -4.59 0.48 -3.13
CA TYR A 166 -4.19 1.57 -4.01
C TYR A 166 -2.96 2.27 -3.45
N LEU A 167 -2.13 2.81 -4.32
CA LEU A 167 -0.94 3.58 -3.96
C LEU A 167 -0.94 4.89 -4.73
N THR A 168 -0.60 5.99 -4.08
CA THR A 168 -0.44 7.28 -4.76
C THR A 168 0.74 7.23 -5.74
N LYS A 169 0.55 7.80 -6.94
CA LYS A 169 1.60 7.85 -7.98
C LYS A 169 2.82 8.64 -7.55
N LYS A 170 2.59 9.70 -6.79
CA LYS A 170 3.65 10.46 -6.13
C LYS A 170 3.67 10.06 -4.67
N GLU A 171 4.83 9.65 -4.18
CA GLU A 171 5.03 9.40 -2.77
C GLU A 171 4.92 10.72 -2.01
N LEU A 172 3.93 10.82 -1.13
CA LEU A 172 3.69 12.03 -0.32
C LEU A 172 4.47 11.96 0.98
N PHE A 173 4.53 10.77 1.56
CA PHE A 173 5.22 10.49 2.81
C PHE A 173 6.20 9.34 2.62
N THR A 174 7.24 9.36 3.43
CA THR A 174 8.23 8.27 3.53
C THR A 174 8.60 8.08 4.99
N GLN A 175 9.37 7.06 5.29
CA GLN A 175 9.84 6.79 6.64
C GLN A 175 11.17 7.48 6.89
N ASP A 176 11.37 8.04 8.08
CA ASP A 176 12.63 8.64 8.53
C ASP A 176 13.61 7.54 8.96
N ASP A 177 14.48 7.15 8.04
CA ASP A 177 15.50 6.12 8.29
C ASP A 177 16.55 6.55 9.34
N ALA A 178 16.72 7.86 9.55
CA ALA A 178 17.70 8.39 10.53
C ALA A 178 17.29 8.12 11.99
N MET A 179 15.99 7.96 12.24
CA MET A 179 15.46 7.67 13.57
C MET A 179 15.65 6.20 14.01
N GLY A 180 16.20 5.36 13.14
CA GLY A 180 16.45 3.95 13.38
C GLY A 180 15.18 3.11 13.46
N SER A 181 15.30 1.81 13.16
CA SER A 181 14.23 0.85 13.37
C SER A 181 14.50 0.01 14.60
N HIS A 182 13.47 -0.36 15.36
CA HIS A 182 13.58 -1.34 16.43
C HIS A 182 13.80 -2.77 15.90
N ASN A 183 13.63 -2.99 14.60
CA ASN A 183 13.85 -4.27 13.95
C ASN A 183 15.27 -4.33 13.36
N LYS A 184 16.12 -5.22 13.91
CA LYS A 184 17.52 -5.42 13.45
C LYS A 184 17.63 -5.73 11.96
N LEU A 185 16.68 -6.48 11.41
CA LEU A 185 16.65 -6.81 9.98
C LEU A 185 16.39 -5.57 9.13
N GLN A 186 15.50 -4.69 9.58
CA GLN A 186 15.25 -3.42 8.89
C GLN A 186 16.49 -2.52 8.90
N GLN A 187 17.27 -2.49 9.97
CA GLN A 187 18.52 -1.71 10.03
C GLN A 187 19.50 -2.13 8.93
N LEU A 188 19.58 -3.41 8.59
CA LEU A 188 20.42 -3.90 7.49
C LEU A 188 19.91 -3.49 6.11
N ILE A 189 18.61 -3.24 5.97
CA ILE A 189 17.95 -2.94 4.69
C ILE A 189 17.89 -1.43 4.43
N ILE A 190 17.99 -0.59 5.48
CA ILE A 190 17.93 0.89 5.37
C ILE A 190 18.79 1.45 4.23
N PRO A 191 20.09 1.08 4.07
CA PRO A 191 20.93 1.64 3.00
C PRO A 191 20.41 1.34 1.59
N PHE A 192 19.63 0.25 1.44
CA PHE A 192 19.12 -0.21 0.16
C PHE A 192 17.68 0.26 -0.11
N ARG A 193 17.01 0.85 0.87
CA ARG A 193 15.59 1.23 0.79
C ARG A 193 15.32 2.23 -0.33
N ALA A 194 16.05 3.33 -0.38
CA ALA A 194 15.84 4.35 -1.41
C ALA A 194 16.09 3.83 -2.84
N PRO A 195 17.22 3.15 -3.14
CA PRO A 195 17.40 2.50 -4.43
C PRO A 195 16.35 1.42 -4.71
N PHE A 196 15.94 0.62 -3.72
CA PHE A 196 14.89 -0.39 -3.91
C PHE A 196 13.54 0.23 -4.25
N LYS A 197 13.13 1.30 -3.57
CA LYS A 197 11.92 2.07 -3.92
C LYS A 197 11.97 2.62 -5.35
N LEU A 198 13.13 3.15 -5.75
CA LEU A 198 13.31 3.66 -7.11
C LEU A 198 13.17 2.53 -8.14
N ILE A 199 13.84 1.40 -7.91
CA ILE A 199 13.79 0.23 -8.79
C ILE A 199 12.36 -0.30 -8.90
N THR A 200 11.66 -0.51 -7.77
CA THR A 200 10.28 -1.02 -7.79
C THR A 200 9.33 -0.09 -8.51
N ARG A 201 9.46 1.23 -8.35
CA ARG A 201 8.68 2.22 -9.10
C ARG A 201 9.00 2.23 -10.60
N GLN A 202 10.24 2.00 -10.99
CA GLN A 202 10.63 1.87 -12.40
C GLN A 202 10.13 0.56 -13.00
N LEU A 203 10.25 -0.55 -12.28
CA LEU A 203 9.69 -1.84 -12.68
C LEU A 203 8.18 -1.77 -12.86
N MET A 204 7.47 -1.11 -11.94
CA MET A 204 6.03 -0.88 -12.07
C MET A 204 5.68 -0.14 -13.36
N LYS A 205 6.42 0.93 -13.69
CA LYS A 205 6.21 1.69 -14.94
C LYS A 205 6.52 0.82 -16.16
N LEU A 206 7.57 -0.01 -16.09
CA LEU A 206 7.96 -0.91 -17.16
C LEU A 206 6.92 -2.00 -17.38
N GLN A 207 6.43 -2.63 -16.30
CA GLN A 207 5.34 -3.62 -16.36
C GLN A 207 4.09 -3.07 -17.04
N LEU A 208 3.67 -1.83 -16.68
CA LEU A 208 2.55 -1.16 -17.34
C LEU A 208 2.77 -0.95 -18.83
N LYS A 209 4.00 -0.56 -19.24
CA LYS A 209 4.35 -0.41 -20.67
C LYS A 209 4.33 -1.73 -21.39
N ILE A 210 4.98 -2.76 -20.83
CA ILE A 210 5.05 -4.10 -21.43
C ILE A 210 3.66 -4.68 -21.58
N ARG A 211 2.81 -4.57 -20.56
CA ARG A 211 1.43 -5.06 -20.62
C ARG A 211 0.64 -4.38 -21.74
N ASN A 212 0.76 -3.05 -21.88
CA ASN A 212 0.09 -2.33 -22.95
C ASN A 212 0.57 -2.76 -24.33
N ILE A 213 1.88 -2.96 -24.50
CA ILE A 213 2.46 -3.45 -25.76
C ILE A 213 1.98 -4.87 -26.05
N ALA A 214 2.02 -5.76 -25.05
CA ALA A 214 1.55 -7.14 -25.18
C ALA A 214 0.07 -7.19 -25.54
N PHE A 215 -0.78 -6.37 -24.91
CA PHE A 215 -2.20 -6.25 -25.25
C PHE A 215 -2.41 -5.83 -26.70
N CYS A 216 -1.66 -4.79 -27.17
CA CYS A 216 -1.75 -4.36 -28.56
C CYS A 216 -1.30 -5.46 -29.53
N LEU A 217 -0.22 -6.19 -29.22
CA LEU A 217 0.25 -7.29 -30.07
C LEU A 217 -0.75 -8.44 -30.13
N VAL A 218 -1.34 -8.83 -28.99
CA VAL A 218 -2.38 -9.87 -28.94
C VAL A 218 -3.59 -9.44 -29.74
N PHE A 219 -4.03 -8.18 -29.59
CA PHE A 219 -5.16 -7.64 -30.35
C PHE A 219 -4.89 -7.65 -31.84
N LEU A 220 -3.70 -7.23 -32.27
CA LEU A 220 -3.28 -7.26 -33.68
C LEU A 220 -3.21 -8.71 -34.22
N CYS A 221 -2.67 -9.65 -33.45
CA CYS A 221 -2.63 -11.07 -33.81
C CYS A 221 -4.04 -11.66 -33.93
N ALA A 222 -4.92 -11.36 -32.96
CA ALA A 222 -6.30 -11.82 -33.00
C ALA A 222 -7.07 -11.25 -34.22
N PHE A 223 -6.86 -9.96 -34.51
CA PHE A 223 -7.44 -9.31 -35.68
C PHE A 223 -6.94 -9.93 -37.00
N TYR A 224 -5.63 -10.19 -37.07
CA TYR A 224 -5.01 -10.85 -38.22
C TYR A 224 -5.54 -12.29 -38.41
N GLN A 225 -5.71 -13.04 -37.33
CA GLN A 225 -6.26 -14.40 -37.36
C GLN A 225 -7.75 -14.42 -37.74
N CYS A 226 -8.53 -13.46 -37.19
CA CYS A 226 -9.96 -13.32 -37.58
C CYS A 226 -10.08 -12.99 -39.09
N SER A 227 -9.20 -12.17 -39.64
CA SER A 227 -9.17 -11.84 -41.06
C SER A 227 -8.81 -13.02 -41.96
N LYS A 228 -8.20 -14.07 -41.41
CA LYS A 228 -7.82 -15.31 -42.10
C LYS A 228 -8.78 -16.47 -41.83
N GLY A 229 -9.89 -16.24 -41.11
CA GLY A 229 -10.87 -17.28 -40.78
C GLY A 229 -10.39 -18.35 -39.80
N VAL A 230 -9.26 -18.09 -39.10
CA VAL A 230 -8.68 -19.04 -38.14
C VAL A 230 -8.95 -18.51 -36.73
N ILE A 231 -9.98 -19.04 -36.08
CA ILE A 231 -10.25 -18.78 -34.67
C ILE A 231 -9.35 -19.70 -33.84
N ILE A 232 -8.11 -19.27 -33.56
CA ILE A 232 -7.29 -19.95 -32.58
C ILE A 232 -7.17 -19.02 -31.37
N SER A 233 -7.87 -19.40 -30.31
CA SER A 233 -7.58 -19.17 -28.89
C SER A 233 -6.77 -17.92 -28.53
N GLY A 234 -7.17 -16.75 -29.01
CA GLY A 234 -6.65 -15.46 -28.48
C GLY A 234 -6.80 -15.38 -26.96
N PHE A 235 -7.83 -16.02 -26.41
CA PHE A 235 -8.03 -16.19 -24.98
C PHE A 235 -6.89 -16.93 -24.28
N SER A 236 -6.29 -17.95 -24.88
CA SER A 236 -5.17 -18.69 -24.28
C SER A 236 -3.88 -17.86 -24.24
N ILE A 237 -3.64 -17.00 -25.22
CA ILE A 237 -2.48 -16.11 -25.25
C ILE A 237 -2.68 -14.96 -24.28
N ILE A 238 -3.87 -14.40 -24.17
CA ILE A 238 -4.20 -13.37 -23.17
C ILE A 238 -4.05 -13.93 -21.78
N ALA A 239 -4.59 -15.11 -21.50
CA ALA A 239 -4.45 -15.77 -20.21
C ALA A 239 -2.98 -16.10 -19.87
N LEU A 240 -2.17 -16.51 -20.85
CA LEU A 240 -0.74 -16.76 -20.66
C LEU A 240 0.04 -15.46 -20.40
N LEU A 241 -0.29 -14.39 -21.09
CA LEU A 241 0.33 -13.08 -20.86
C LEU A 241 -0.10 -12.48 -19.53
N ASP A 242 -1.35 -12.62 -19.12
CA ASP A 242 -1.79 -12.24 -17.79
C ASP A 242 -1.10 -13.07 -16.70
N CYS A 243 -0.89 -14.36 -16.89
CA CYS A 243 -0.10 -15.21 -15.98
C CYS A 243 1.37 -14.77 -15.87
N VAL A 244 1.99 -14.38 -16.97
CA VAL A 244 3.40 -13.94 -17.00
C VAL A 244 3.55 -12.52 -16.46
N LEU A 245 2.58 -11.66 -16.70
CA LEU A 245 2.62 -10.23 -16.33
C LEU A 245 1.92 -9.94 -15.00
N ASP A 246 1.07 -10.83 -14.53
CA ASP A 246 0.43 -10.81 -13.20
C ASP A 246 0.74 -12.12 -12.44
N PRO A 247 1.88 -12.18 -11.72
CA PRO A 247 2.21 -13.32 -10.88
C PRO A 247 1.15 -13.64 -9.81
N SER A 248 0.22 -12.72 -9.54
CA SER A 248 -0.88 -12.95 -8.61
C SER A 248 -1.89 -13.98 -9.13
N PHE A 249 -2.02 -14.07 -10.44
CA PHE A 249 -2.82 -15.11 -11.06
C PHE A 249 -2.22 -16.50 -10.77
N ALA A 250 -0.89 -16.61 -10.83
CA ALA A 250 -0.16 -17.82 -10.43
C ALA A 250 -0.37 -18.18 -8.95
N PHE A 251 -0.45 -17.19 -8.05
CA PHE A 251 -0.72 -17.43 -6.62
C PHE A 251 -2.19 -17.85 -6.36
N ARG A 252 -3.15 -17.31 -7.10
CA ARG A 252 -4.55 -17.74 -7.00
C ARG A 252 -4.79 -19.15 -7.58
N THR A 253 -3.99 -19.54 -8.56
CA THR A 253 -4.05 -20.87 -9.17
C THR A 253 -3.18 -21.91 -8.48
N ASN A 254 -2.15 -21.51 -7.75
CA ASN A 254 -1.28 -22.43 -6.98
C ASN A 254 -1.96 -23.07 -5.76
N THR A 255 -3.18 -22.67 -5.41
CA THR A 255 -4.04 -23.51 -4.53
C THR A 255 -4.54 -24.77 -5.24
N ILE A 256 -4.30 -24.92 -6.54
CA ILE A 256 -4.77 -26.03 -7.37
C ILE A 256 -3.63 -26.95 -7.84
N CYS A 257 -2.38 -26.56 -7.73
CA CYS A 257 -1.22 -27.33 -8.19
C CYS A 257 -0.25 -27.73 -7.06
N VAL A 258 -0.79 -28.29 -5.96
CA VAL A 258 -0.04 -29.20 -5.10
C VAL A 258 -0.82 -30.50 -5.06
N ILE A 259 -0.65 -31.27 -6.10
CA ILE A 259 -0.79 -32.73 -6.10
C ILE A 259 0.57 -33.29 -6.46
#